data_26d07d078c63270aeb7d545e2aa210dd
#
_entry.id   26d07d078c63270aeb7d545e2aa210dd
#
_cell.length_a   1.000
_cell.length_b   1.000
_cell.length_c   1.000
_cell.angle_alpha   90.00
_cell.angle_beta   90.00
_cell.angle_gamma   90.00
#
_symmetry.space_group_name_H-M   'P 1'
#
loop_
_entity.id
_entity.type
_entity.pdbx_description
1 polymer ?
#
loop_
_entity_poly.entity_id
_entity_poly.type
_entity_poly.pdbx_seq_one_letter_code
_entity_poly.pdbx_strand_id
1 'polypeptide(L)'
;DWDTDSVQSVLDVVNKVGLPDAIPYEVVGIDGSQLTTHHMKLMGVQSYKDWNLDNGNVVVDDDENQFWHRDVTMGEVGCALSHISIWEDAYRNGYDNILVYEDDIVFRDTMDWNQFDKVRTMDYDLFYLGRMLQDGFDNVADKPIDDMICKPDYSYQTHAYMLSKKGVRKLVENHLPMYKSMLFPVDELLPSLYCKTPRTELNNIFVKDM
;
A
#
# COMPACT_ATOMS: atom_id res chain seq x y z
N ASP A 1 8.39 22.44 -1.35
CA ASP A 1 8.92 22.52 0.02
C ASP A 1 8.40 21.30 0.76
N TRP A 2 9.32 20.37 1.00
CA TRP A 2 9.04 19.19 1.83
C TRP A 2 8.72 19.69 3.24
N ASP A 3 7.63 19.18 3.81
CA ASP A 3 7.30 19.49 5.19
C ASP A 3 8.28 18.74 6.11
N THR A 4 9.34 19.43 6.50
CA THR A 4 10.34 18.91 7.45
C THR A 4 9.70 18.47 8.78
N ASP A 5 8.52 18.98 9.09
CA ASP A 5 7.79 18.63 10.30
C ASP A 5 7.25 17.19 10.22
N SER A 6 6.87 16.70 9.03
CA SER A 6 6.40 15.32 8.82
C SER A 6 7.52 14.31 9.03
N VAL A 7 8.68 14.54 8.43
CA VAL A 7 9.85 13.65 8.61
C VAL A 7 10.30 13.63 10.06
N GLN A 8 10.35 14.80 10.73
CA GLN A 8 10.69 14.87 12.14
C GLN A 8 9.68 14.12 13.01
N SER A 9 8.39 14.20 12.67
CA SER A 9 7.33 13.46 13.35
C SER A 9 7.55 11.95 13.27
N VAL A 10 7.92 11.41 12.10
CA VAL A 10 8.25 10.00 11.93
C VAL A 10 9.48 9.61 12.77
N LEU A 11 10.54 10.43 12.72
CA LEU A 11 11.75 10.18 13.50
C LEU A 11 11.48 10.20 15.00
N ASP A 12 10.65 11.12 15.47
CA ASP A 12 10.25 11.20 16.89
C ASP A 12 9.49 9.95 17.32
N VAL A 13 8.63 9.41 16.44
CA VAL A 13 7.94 8.15 16.69
C VAL A 13 8.92 6.99 16.74
N VAL A 14 9.80 6.84 15.77
CA VAL A 14 10.83 5.77 15.74
C VAL A 14 11.67 5.81 17.02
N ASN A 15 12.09 7.00 17.45
CA ASN A 15 12.85 7.16 18.69
C ASN A 15 12.02 6.85 19.93
N LYS A 16 10.74 7.24 19.98
CA LYS A 16 9.82 7.01 21.10
C LYS A 16 9.45 5.54 21.26
N VAL A 17 9.32 4.84 20.14
CA VAL A 17 9.00 3.40 20.08
C VAL A 17 10.18 2.55 20.54
N GLY A 18 11.37 3.12 20.58
CA GLY A 18 12.56 2.38 20.99
C GLY A 18 12.87 1.22 20.05
N LEU A 19 12.73 1.43 18.74
CA LEU A 19 13.18 0.51 17.72
C LEU A 19 14.70 0.70 17.51
N PRO A 20 15.56 0.15 18.38
CA PRO A 20 16.98 0.51 18.44
C PRO A 20 17.73 0.11 17.16
N ASP A 21 17.17 -0.84 16.42
CA ASP A 21 17.75 -1.36 15.19
C ASP A 21 17.08 -0.78 13.92
N ALA A 22 16.10 0.13 14.09
CA ALA A 22 15.45 0.76 12.95
C ALA A 22 16.35 1.87 12.39
N ILE A 23 16.62 1.79 11.11
CA ILE A 23 17.34 2.83 10.37
C ILE A 23 16.28 3.62 9.61
N PRO A 24 15.99 4.88 10.00
CA PRO A 24 15.08 5.72 9.24
C PRO A 24 15.70 6.04 7.88
N TYR A 25 14.89 5.94 6.86
CA TYR A 25 15.31 6.17 5.49
C TYR A 25 14.23 6.95 4.76
N GLU A 26 14.57 8.13 4.28
CA GLU A 26 13.68 8.95 3.48
C GLU A 26 13.74 8.52 2.03
N VAL A 27 12.60 8.22 1.44
CA VAL A 27 12.46 7.95 0.02
C VAL A 27 11.78 9.15 -0.62
N VAL A 28 12.47 9.79 -1.54
CA VAL A 28 11.87 10.87 -2.33
C VAL A 28 10.81 10.27 -3.23
N GLY A 29 9.56 10.64 -3.01
CA GLY A 29 8.42 10.20 -3.80
C GLY A 29 8.55 10.63 -5.27
N ILE A 30 8.00 9.83 -6.15
CA ILE A 30 7.95 10.13 -7.59
C ILE A 30 6.79 11.08 -7.86
N ASP A 31 7.10 12.31 -8.22
CA ASP A 31 6.09 13.30 -8.59
C ASP A 31 5.40 12.92 -9.90
N GLY A 32 4.16 12.46 -9.79
CA GLY A 32 3.35 12.06 -10.93
C GLY A 32 3.14 13.20 -11.94
N SER A 33 3.14 14.46 -11.50
CA SER A 33 2.99 15.62 -12.40
C SER A 33 4.15 15.78 -13.38
N GLN A 34 5.31 15.22 -13.06
CA GLN A 34 6.50 15.24 -13.91
C GLN A 34 6.61 13.99 -14.79
N LEU A 35 5.72 13.01 -14.62
CA LEU A 35 5.73 11.81 -15.41
C LEU A 35 5.11 12.03 -16.79
N THR A 36 5.68 11.37 -17.77
CA THR A 36 5.16 11.30 -19.12
C THR A 36 5.02 9.84 -19.55
N THR A 37 4.22 9.58 -20.58
CA THR A 37 4.12 8.24 -21.20
C THR A 37 5.47 7.74 -21.68
N HIS A 38 6.39 8.64 -22.06
CA HIS A 38 7.77 8.28 -22.43
C HIS A 38 8.55 7.76 -21.22
N HIS A 39 8.43 8.43 -20.06
CA HIS A 39 9.06 7.97 -18.82
C HIS A 39 8.54 6.61 -18.41
N MET A 40 7.24 6.40 -18.44
CA MET A 40 6.63 5.09 -18.14
C MET A 40 7.17 3.99 -19.04
N LYS A 41 7.27 4.26 -20.35
CA LYS A 41 7.81 3.30 -21.32
C LYS A 41 9.28 2.94 -21.02
N LEU A 42 10.11 3.92 -20.65
CA LEU A 42 11.51 3.68 -20.28
C LEU A 42 11.63 2.81 -19.01
N MET A 43 10.70 2.97 -18.07
CA MET A 43 10.63 2.18 -16.84
C MET A 43 9.95 0.81 -17.06
N GLY A 44 9.45 0.52 -18.25
CA GLY A 44 8.74 -0.71 -18.53
C GLY A 44 7.36 -0.80 -17.85
N VAL A 45 6.75 0.35 -17.58
CA VAL A 45 5.47 0.44 -16.86
C VAL A 45 4.36 0.86 -17.80
N GLN A 46 3.18 0.27 -17.63
CA GLN A 46 1.97 0.61 -18.34
C GLN A 46 0.82 0.80 -17.36
N SER A 47 0.04 1.87 -17.53
CA SER A 47 -1.21 2.03 -16.80
C SER A 47 -2.23 0.98 -17.24
N TYR A 48 -3.04 0.54 -16.31
CA TYR A 48 -4.17 -0.33 -16.61
C TYR A 48 -5.22 0.45 -17.40
N LYS A 49 -5.36 0.09 -18.67
CA LYS A 49 -6.24 0.83 -19.61
C LYS A 49 -7.72 0.70 -19.30
N ASP A 50 -8.07 -0.41 -18.67
CA ASP A 50 -9.47 -0.77 -18.39
C ASP A 50 -9.84 -0.49 -16.92
N TRP A 51 -9.04 0.35 -16.21
CA TRP A 51 -9.32 0.74 -14.84
C TRP A 51 -10.71 1.35 -14.67
N ASN A 52 -11.20 1.97 -15.73
CA ASN A 52 -12.50 2.63 -15.80
C ASN A 52 -13.64 1.77 -16.31
N LEU A 53 -13.38 0.52 -16.71
CA LEU A 53 -14.46 -0.29 -17.20
C LEU A 53 -15.53 -0.46 -16.15
N ASP A 54 -16.69 -0.05 -16.56
CA ASP A 54 -17.95 -0.25 -15.92
C ASP A 54 -18.12 -1.75 -15.60
N ASN A 55 -17.94 -2.13 -14.34
CA ASN A 55 -18.25 -3.47 -13.88
C ASN A 55 -19.77 -3.71 -13.82
N GLY A 56 -20.52 -2.99 -14.62
CA GLY A 56 -21.91 -3.26 -14.98
C GLY A 56 -22.94 -3.10 -13.87
N ASN A 57 -22.50 -2.83 -12.62
CA ASN A 57 -23.40 -2.82 -11.47
C ASN A 57 -23.30 -1.58 -10.57
N VAL A 58 -22.42 -0.67 -10.86
CA VAL A 58 -22.33 0.59 -10.10
C VAL A 58 -22.66 1.73 -11.04
N VAL A 59 -23.94 1.95 -11.28
CA VAL A 59 -24.42 3.23 -11.79
C VAL A 59 -24.27 4.22 -10.67
N VAL A 60 -23.14 4.90 -10.62
CA VAL A 60 -22.98 6.05 -9.75
C VAL A 60 -23.40 7.27 -10.53
N ASP A 61 -24.62 7.68 -10.32
CA ASP A 61 -25.27 8.83 -10.93
C ASP A 61 -24.89 10.13 -10.19
N ASP A 62 -23.64 10.22 -9.71
CA ASP A 62 -23.21 11.32 -8.86
C ASP A 62 -21.84 11.85 -9.29
N ASP A 63 -21.81 13.15 -9.64
CA ASP A 63 -20.58 13.85 -10.04
C ASP A 63 -19.46 13.82 -8.98
N GLU A 64 -19.76 13.44 -7.75
CA GLU A 64 -18.82 13.32 -6.65
C GLU A 64 -18.07 11.98 -6.64
N ASN A 65 -18.52 10.98 -7.39
CA ASN A 65 -17.95 9.63 -7.41
C ASN A 65 -17.19 9.28 -8.71
N GLN A 66 -16.55 10.24 -9.33
CA GLN A 66 -15.72 10.01 -10.54
C GLN A 66 -14.49 9.12 -10.31
N PHE A 67 -14.22 8.74 -9.05
CA PHE A 67 -13.04 7.94 -8.71
C PHE A 67 -12.98 6.60 -9.48
N TRP A 68 -14.11 5.96 -9.68
CA TRP A 68 -14.22 4.63 -10.27
C TRP A 68 -14.42 4.61 -11.80
N HIS A 69 -14.60 5.78 -12.43
CA HIS A 69 -14.93 5.91 -13.86
C HIS A 69 -13.97 6.85 -14.60
N ARG A 70 -12.71 6.78 -14.26
CA ARG A 70 -11.66 7.61 -14.86
C ARG A 70 -10.39 6.80 -15.14
N ASP A 71 -9.55 7.33 -15.99
CA ASP A 71 -8.21 6.76 -16.18
C ASP A 71 -7.36 6.88 -14.91
N VAL A 72 -6.44 5.94 -14.73
CA VAL A 72 -5.42 6.06 -13.68
C VAL A 72 -4.67 7.38 -13.88
N THR A 73 -4.66 8.21 -12.87
CA THR A 73 -3.99 9.51 -12.90
C THR A 73 -2.48 9.36 -12.80
N MET A 74 -1.74 10.36 -13.28
CA MET A 74 -0.28 10.35 -13.12
C MET A 74 0.15 10.48 -11.66
N GLY A 75 -0.67 11.08 -10.79
CA GLY A 75 -0.46 11.07 -9.34
C GLY A 75 -0.47 9.66 -8.78
N GLU A 76 -1.48 8.87 -9.12
CA GLU A 76 -1.56 7.45 -8.71
C GLU A 76 -0.42 6.61 -9.29
N VAL A 77 0.00 6.90 -10.53
CA VAL A 77 1.20 6.28 -11.11
C VAL A 77 2.44 6.63 -10.30
N GLY A 78 2.62 7.91 -9.94
CA GLY A 78 3.73 8.37 -9.13
C GLY A 78 3.76 7.71 -7.75
N CYS A 79 2.61 7.66 -7.07
CA CYS A 79 2.45 6.97 -5.79
C CYS A 79 2.83 5.48 -5.91
N ALA A 80 2.26 4.77 -6.87
CA ALA A 80 2.57 3.36 -7.09
C ALA A 80 4.06 3.11 -7.38
N LEU A 81 4.69 3.95 -8.20
CA LEU A 81 6.11 3.85 -8.51
C LEU A 81 7.00 4.14 -7.29
N SER A 82 6.57 5.04 -6.41
CA SER A 82 7.27 5.32 -5.15
C SER A 82 7.28 4.06 -4.26
N HIS A 83 6.13 3.43 -4.06
CA HIS A 83 6.04 2.16 -3.32
C HIS A 83 6.85 1.04 -3.99
N ILE A 84 6.78 0.91 -5.31
CA ILE A 84 7.58 -0.07 -6.07
C ILE A 84 9.07 0.13 -5.80
N SER A 85 9.55 1.38 -5.79
CA SER A 85 10.95 1.68 -5.55
C SER A 85 11.41 1.23 -4.16
N ILE A 86 10.56 1.40 -3.14
CA ILE A 86 10.81 0.93 -1.76
C ILE A 86 10.88 -0.60 -1.72
N TRP A 87 9.95 -1.29 -2.37
CA TRP A 87 9.91 -2.76 -2.38
C TRP A 87 11.11 -3.35 -3.11
N GLU A 88 11.49 -2.79 -4.25
CA GLU A 88 12.67 -3.23 -5.00
C GLU A 88 13.98 -2.95 -4.25
N ASP A 89 14.06 -1.83 -3.53
CA ASP A 89 15.20 -1.52 -2.68
C ASP A 89 15.31 -2.51 -1.53
N ALA A 90 14.20 -2.74 -0.82
CA ALA A 90 14.14 -3.72 0.27
C ALA A 90 14.51 -5.14 -0.20
N TYR A 91 14.03 -5.54 -1.37
CA TYR A 91 14.36 -6.82 -1.98
C TYR A 91 15.85 -6.95 -2.30
N ARG A 92 16.43 -5.94 -2.94
CA ARG A 92 17.87 -5.92 -3.32
C ARG A 92 18.79 -5.96 -2.11
N ASN A 93 18.45 -5.23 -1.06
CA ASN A 93 19.26 -5.15 0.15
C ASN A 93 18.96 -6.27 1.15
N GLY A 94 17.86 -7.00 0.96
CA GLY A 94 17.49 -8.15 1.77
C GLY A 94 17.11 -7.78 3.20
N TYR A 95 16.47 -6.60 3.41
CA TYR A 95 16.02 -6.17 4.73
C TYR A 95 15.06 -7.19 5.34
N ASP A 96 15.17 -7.42 6.63
CA ASP A 96 14.33 -8.40 7.31
C ASP A 96 12.89 -7.93 7.46
N ASN A 97 12.71 -6.63 7.69
CA ASN A 97 11.42 -5.97 7.71
C ASN A 97 11.58 -4.55 7.19
N ILE A 98 10.55 -4.04 6.53
CA ILE A 98 10.41 -2.63 6.22
C ILE A 98 9.13 -2.10 6.84
N LEU A 99 9.19 -0.87 7.31
CA LEU A 99 8.06 -0.10 7.81
C LEU A 99 7.93 1.12 6.91
N VAL A 100 6.82 1.20 6.21
CA VAL A 100 6.55 2.27 5.24
C VAL A 100 5.53 3.22 5.83
N TYR A 101 5.83 4.49 5.77
CA TYR A 101 4.92 5.59 6.08
C TYR A 101 4.84 6.53 4.89
N GLU A 102 3.64 6.98 4.57
CA GLU A 102 3.42 8.11 3.68
C GLU A 102 3.61 9.42 4.45
N ASP A 103 3.85 10.51 3.76
CA ASP A 103 4.20 11.79 4.37
C ASP A 103 3.02 12.55 5.01
N ASP A 104 1.81 12.12 4.74
CA ASP A 104 0.56 12.71 5.26
C ASP A 104 -0.01 11.99 6.48
N ILE A 105 0.75 11.05 7.08
CA ILE A 105 0.28 10.30 8.25
C ILE A 105 0.19 11.16 9.50
N VAL A 106 -0.81 10.86 10.33
CA VAL A 106 -0.96 11.45 11.67
C VAL A 106 -0.95 10.32 12.71
N PHE A 107 0.03 10.37 13.60
CA PHE A 107 0.12 9.43 14.71
C PHE A 107 -0.89 9.78 15.80
N ARG A 108 -1.65 8.79 16.26
CA ARG A 108 -2.55 8.96 17.41
C ARG A 108 -1.81 8.69 18.70
N ASP A 109 -2.07 9.53 19.73
CA ASP A 109 -1.48 9.37 21.06
C ASP A 109 -1.88 8.07 21.77
N THR A 110 -2.90 7.39 21.26
CA THR A 110 -3.45 6.14 21.83
C THR A 110 -2.76 4.88 21.35
N MET A 111 -1.74 4.98 20.52
CA MET A 111 -1.04 3.82 20.00
C MET A 111 -0.19 3.16 21.10
N ASP A 112 -0.51 1.91 21.43
CA ASP A 112 0.28 1.12 22.40
C ASP A 112 1.48 0.46 21.69
N TRP A 113 2.59 1.13 21.75
CA TRP A 113 3.83 0.70 21.12
C TRP A 113 4.43 -0.59 21.70
N ASN A 114 4.06 -0.98 22.94
CA ASN A 114 4.52 -2.26 23.50
C ASN A 114 4.00 -3.46 22.71
N GLN A 115 2.94 -3.27 21.97
CA GLN A 115 2.39 -4.31 21.10
C GLN A 115 3.15 -4.46 19.78
N PHE A 116 3.93 -3.45 19.41
CA PHE A 116 4.77 -3.52 18.23
C PHE A 116 5.81 -4.65 18.33
N ASP A 117 6.34 -4.88 19.53
CA ASP A 117 7.26 -6.01 19.78
C ASP A 117 6.60 -7.36 19.51
N LYS A 118 5.30 -7.49 19.79
CA LYS A 118 4.54 -8.68 19.47
C LYS A 118 4.44 -8.90 17.97
N VAL A 119 4.11 -7.84 17.22
CA VAL A 119 4.02 -7.90 15.75
C VAL A 119 5.34 -8.33 15.12
N ARG A 120 6.47 -7.80 15.61
CA ARG A 120 7.82 -8.17 15.11
C ARG A 120 8.13 -9.66 15.22
N THR A 121 7.51 -10.36 16.14
CA THR A 121 7.70 -11.80 16.35
C THR A 121 6.67 -12.68 15.64
N MET A 122 5.66 -12.08 15.03
CA MET A 122 4.64 -12.81 14.29
C MET A 122 5.13 -13.23 12.91
N ASP A 123 4.59 -14.32 12.41
CA ASP A 123 4.76 -14.71 11.00
C ASP A 123 3.71 -13.96 10.16
N TYR A 124 4.14 -12.94 9.44
CA TYR A 124 3.31 -12.17 8.53
C TYR A 124 4.04 -11.89 7.21
N ASP A 125 3.30 -11.59 6.18
CA ASP A 125 3.81 -11.05 4.92
C ASP A 125 3.60 -9.55 4.85
N LEU A 126 2.37 -9.11 5.11
CA LEU A 126 1.91 -7.71 5.14
C LEU A 126 1.19 -7.46 6.47
N PHE A 127 1.47 -6.32 7.09
CA PHE A 127 0.81 -5.87 8.31
C PHE A 127 0.48 -4.38 8.20
N TYR A 128 -0.80 -4.04 8.32
CA TYR A 128 -1.23 -2.64 8.33
C TYR A 128 -1.15 -2.05 9.73
N LEU A 129 -0.54 -0.88 9.84
CA LEU A 129 -0.58 -0.04 11.03
C LEU A 129 -1.66 1.03 10.94
N GLY A 130 -1.95 1.46 9.72
CA GLY A 130 -3.02 2.37 9.40
C GLY A 130 -3.69 1.94 8.10
N ARG A 131 -5.01 1.91 8.10
CA ARG A 131 -5.83 1.57 6.94
C ARG A 131 -7.22 2.16 7.08
N MET A 132 -7.91 2.36 5.99
CA MET A 132 -9.30 2.75 6.00
C MET A 132 -10.19 1.56 5.65
N LEU A 133 -11.18 1.31 6.49
CA LEU A 133 -12.26 0.38 6.19
C LEU A 133 -13.25 1.09 5.28
N GLN A 134 -13.71 0.42 4.25
CA GLN A 134 -14.73 0.99 3.38
C GLN A 134 -16.11 0.79 4.03
N ASP A 135 -16.70 1.90 4.45
CA ASP A 135 -18.10 1.91 4.88
C ASP A 135 -19.01 1.57 3.68
N GLY A 136 -19.94 0.63 3.89
CA GLY A 136 -20.96 0.28 2.91
C GLY A 136 -20.73 -1.00 2.12
N PHE A 137 -19.65 -1.73 2.31
CA PHE A 137 -19.55 -3.12 1.85
C PHE A 137 -20.03 -4.06 2.97
N ASP A 138 -21.23 -4.59 2.83
CA ASP A 138 -21.94 -5.40 3.82
C ASP A 138 -21.22 -6.71 4.24
N ASN A 139 -20.03 -6.96 3.75
CA ASN A 139 -19.29 -8.20 3.97
C ASN A 139 -17.83 -8.00 4.38
N VAL A 140 -17.42 -6.79 4.70
CA VAL A 140 -16.06 -6.54 5.20
C VAL A 140 -16.03 -6.86 6.68
N ALA A 141 -15.61 -8.04 7.02
CA ALA A 141 -15.49 -8.48 8.40
C ALA A 141 -14.05 -8.89 8.69
N ASP A 142 -13.33 -8.01 9.37
CA ASP A 142 -12.07 -8.37 9.99
C ASP A 142 -12.26 -9.57 10.90
N LYS A 143 -11.33 -10.52 10.85
CA LYS A 143 -11.35 -11.68 11.73
C LYS A 143 -10.37 -11.46 12.87
N PRO A 144 -10.84 -11.25 14.11
CA PRO A 144 -9.96 -11.09 15.26
C PRO A 144 -8.99 -12.27 15.38
N ILE A 145 -7.72 -11.96 15.58
CA ILE A 145 -6.69 -12.93 15.99
C ILE A 145 -6.58 -12.86 17.51
N ASP A 146 -6.60 -11.64 18.05
CA ASP A 146 -6.67 -11.35 19.49
C ASP A 146 -7.32 -9.96 19.72
N ASP A 147 -7.22 -9.44 20.95
CA ASP A 147 -7.85 -8.17 21.33
C ASP A 147 -7.36 -6.95 20.55
N MET A 148 -6.21 -7.07 19.86
CA MET A 148 -5.54 -5.95 19.21
C MET A 148 -5.26 -6.17 17.73
N ILE A 149 -5.18 -7.41 17.29
CA ILE A 149 -4.77 -7.78 15.96
C ILE A 149 -5.89 -8.56 15.28
N CYS A 150 -6.17 -8.20 14.06
CA CYS A 150 -7.13 -8.92 13.22
C CYS A 150 -6.48 -9.33 11.89
N LYS A 151 -7.01 -10.37 11.30
CA LYS A 151 -6.77 -10.64 9.89
C LYS A 151 -7.63 -9.67 9.11
N PRO A 152 -7.04 -8.80 8.29
CA PRO A 152 -7.80 -7.78 7.58
C PRO A 152 -8.67 -8.40 6.49
N ASP A 153 -9.83 -7.83 6.29
CA ASP A 153 -10.58 -7.93 5.05
C ASP A 153 -10.23 -6.74 4.16
N TYR A 154 -10.98 -6.50 3.11
CA TYR A 154 -10.68 -5.47 2.14
C TYR A 154 -10.46 -4.09 2.82
N SER A 155 -9.35 -3.48 2.53
CA SER A 155 -8.91 -2.23 3.15
C SER A 155 -8.32 -1.31 2.11
N TYR A 156 -8.59 -0.02 2.25
CA TYR A 156 -7.96 1.00 1.45
C TYR A 156 -6.80 1.66 2.17
N GLN A 157 -6.04 2.41 1.39
CA GLN A 157 -4.91 3.23 1.79
C GLN A 157 -3.67 2.42 2.18
N THR A 158 -2.54 3.03 1.87
CA THR A 158 -1.20 2.49 2.08
C THR A 158 -0.35 3.35 2.99
N HIS A 159 -1.01 4.25 3.74
CA HIS A 159 -0.33 5.30 4.50
C HIS A 159 0.59 4.77 5.63
N ALA A 160 0.34 3.55 6.15
CA ALA A 160 1.22 2.95 7.15
C ALA A 160 1.13 1.42 7.14
N TYR A 161 2.20 0.75 6.72
CA TYR A 161 2.24 -0.71 6.69
C TYR A 161 3.66 -1.26 6.86
N MET A 162 3.74 -2.53 7.22
CA MET A 162 4.98 -3.30 7.29
C MET A 162 4.96 -4.45 6.30
N LEU A 163 6.11 -4.73 5.72
CA LEU A 163 6.37 -5.97 4.98
C LEU A 163 7.55 -6.70 5.62
N SER A 164 7.36 -7.98 5.87
CA SER A 164 8.47 -8.86 6.20
C SER A 164 9.32 -9.15 4.96
N LYS A 165 10.54 -9.62 5.15
CA LYS A 165 11.39 -10.10 4.04
C LYS A 165 10.68 -11.08 3.13
N LYS A 166 9.90 -11.98 3.73
CA LYS A 166 9.08 -12.96 3.00
C LYS A 166 8.00 -12.26 2.17
N GLY A 167 7.31 -11.26 2.76
CA GLY A 167 6.30 -10.45 2.08
C GLY A 167 6.88 -9.66 0.91
N VAL A 168 8.00 -8.96 1.15
CA VAL A 168 8.74 -8.24 0.09
C VAL A 168 9.10 -9.18 -1.05
N ARG A 169 9.62 -10.36 -0.73
CA ARG A 169 10.02 -11.34 -1.73
C ARG A 169 8.83 -11.81 -2.57
N LYS A 170 7.71 -12.18 -1.94
CA LYS A 170 6.49 -12.58 -2.66
C LYS A 170 5.99 -11.46 -3.57
N LEU A 171 5.93 -10.24 -3.04
CA LEU A 171 5.48 -9.08 -3.78
C LEU A 171 6.34 -8.82 -5.03
N VAL A 172 7.66 -8.81 -4.88
CA VAL A 172 8.58 -8.50 -5.97
C VAL A 172 8.67 -9.65 -6.99
N GLU A 173 8.78 -10.90 -6.53
CA GLU A 173 8.97 -12.05 -7.43
C GLU A 173 7.67 -12.47 -8.13
N ASN A 174 6.53 -12.46 -7.42
CA ASN A 174 5.29 -13.04 -7.94
C ASN A 174 4.34 -12.00 -8.55
N HIS A 175 4.29 -10.79 -7.99
CA HIS A 175 3.23 -9.82 -8.33
C HIS A 175 3.73 -8.62 -9.13
N LEU A 176 4.92 -8.12 -8.81
CA LEU A 176 5.42 -6.88 -9.39
C LEU A 176 5.58 -6.90 -10.92
N PRO A 177 6.02 -8.01 -11.58
CA PRO A 177 6.10 -8.06 -13.03
C PRO A 177 4.75 -7.84 -13.71
N MET A 178 3.69 -8.45 -13.18
CA MET A 178 2.33 -8.26 -13.66
C MET A 178 1.83 -6.85 -13.37
N TYR A 179 2.02 -6.38 -12.13
CA TYR A 179 1.57 -5.05 -11.71
C TYR A 179 2.21 -3.94 -12.56
N LYS A 180 3.49 -4.02 -12.87
CA LYS A 180 4.16 -3.05 -13.75
C LYS A 180 3.57 -3.02 -15.16
N SER A 181 3.04 -4.12 -15.65
CA SER A 181 2.42 -4.20 -16.98
C SER A 181 0.99 -3.67 -17.04
N MET A 182 0.37 -3.47 -15.87
CA MET A 182 -1.00 -3.01 -15.72
C MET A 182 -1.18 -2.21 -14.42
N LEU A 183 -0.45 -1.11 -14.31
CA LEU A 183 -0.38 -0.32 -13.09
C LEU A 183 -1.68 0.43 -12.83
N PHE A 184 -2.21 0.27 -11.63
CA PHE A 184 -3.40 0.92 -11.08
C PHE A 184 -3.09 1.40 -9.66
N PRO A 185 -3.99 2.09 -8.95
CA PRO A 185 -3.71 2.58 -7.59
C PRO A 185 -3.17 1.51 -6.65
N VAL A 186 -2.11 1.83 -5.93
CA VAL A 186 -1.38 0.86 -5.08
C VAL A 186 -2.22 0.38 -3.90
N ASP A 187 -3.13 1.18 -3.43
CA ASP A 187 -4.08 0.87 -2.36
C ASP A 187 -5.15 -0.15 -2.78
N GLU A 188 -5.31 -0.38 -4.07
CA GLU A 188 -6.11 -1.49 -4.62
C GLU A 188 -5.26 -2.74 -4.87
N LEU A 189 -3.97 -2.59 -5.11
CA LEU A 189 -3.08 -3.73 -5.29
C LEU A 189 -2.96 -4.55 -4.00
N LEU A 190 -2.57 -3.90 -2.89
CA LEU A 190 -2.26 -4.63 -1.66
C LEU A 190 -3.44 -5.50 -1.18
N PRO A 191 -4.68 -5.01 -1.07
CA PRO A 191 -5.80 -5.89 -0.70
C PRO A 191 -6.07 -6.99 -1.73
N SER A 192 -5.80 -6.75 -3.02
CA SER A 192 -5.98 -7.78 -4.05
C SER A 192 -5.08 -8.99 -3.86
N LEU A 193 -4.01 -8.87 -3.06
CA LEU A 193 -3.04 -9.93 -2.81
C LEU A 193 -3.45 -10.89 -1.67
N TYR A 194 -4.41 -10.52 -0.82
CA TYR A 194 -4.80 -11.34 0.31
C TYR A 194 -6.29 -11.60 0.44
N CYS A 195 -7.14 -10.75 -0.11
CA CYS A 195 -8.58 -10.92 -0.01
C CYS A 195 -9.30 -10.77 -1.35
N LYS A 196 -10.59 -11.04 -1.33
CA LYS A 196 -11.47 -10.78 -2.47
C LYS A 196 -11.85 -9.31 -2.48
N THR A 197 -11.56 -8.61 -3.56
CA THR A 197 -11.85 -7.19 -3.72
C THR A 197 -13.16 -6.96 -4.46
N PRO A 198 -13.78 -5.77 -4.33
CA PRO A 198 -14.92 -5.35 -5.13
C PRO A 198 -14.61 -5.34 -6.64
N ARG A 199 -13.35 -5.13 -6.98
CA ARG A 199 -12.83 -5.19 -8.35
C ARG A 199 -12.71 -6.64 -8.79
N THR A 200 -13.75 -7.17 -9.41
CA THR A 200 -13.81 -8.60 -9.80
C THR A 200 -12.71 -9.01 -10.76
N GLU A 201 -12.27 -8.11 -11.62
CA GLU A 201 -11.15 -8.32 -12.54
C GLU A 201 -9.85 -8.63 -11.79
N LEU A 202 -9.54 -7.87 -10.72
CA LEU A 202 -8.32 -8.08 -9.93
C LEU A 202 -8.34 -9.42 -9.18
N ASN A 203 -9.52 -9.92 -8.84
CA ASN A 203 -9.65 -11.21 -8.15
C ASN A 203 -9.16 -12.41 -8.97
N ASN A 204 -9.10 -12.25 -10.27
CA ASN A 204 -8.68 -13.30 -11.20
C ASN A 204 -7.24 -13.13 -11.70
N ILE A 205 -6.63 -11.97 -11.44
CA ILE A 205 -5.30 -11.62 -11.95
C ILE A 205 -4.22 -11.99 -10.94
N PHE A 206 -4.44 -11.67 -9.66
CA PHE A 206 -3.42 -11.83 -8.63
C PHE A 206 -3.63 -13.09 -7.80
N VAL A 207 -2.52 -13.74 -7.48
CA VAL A 207 -2.49 -14.87 -6.55
C VAL A 207 -2.70 -14.36 -5.12
N LYS A 208 -3.56 -15.02 -4.37
CA LYS A 208 -3.88 -14.68 -2.97
C LYS A 208 -2.92 -15.41 -2.03
N ASP A 209 -1.67 -14.99 -1.97
CA ASP A 209 -0.62 -15.68 -1.21
C ASP A 209 0.02 -14.83 -0.09
N MET A 210 -0.54 -13.63 0.17
CA MET A 210 -0.14 -12.73 1.26
C MET A 210 -1.11 -12.75 2.42
#